data_f39479447e015e9f3150d1a58593c42b
#
_entry.id   f39479447e015e9f3150d1a58593c42b
#
_cell.length_a   1.000
_cell.length_b   1.000
_cell.length_c   1.000
_cell.angle_alpha   90.00
_cell.angle_beta   90.00
_cell.angle_gamma   90.00
#
_symmetry.space_group_name_H-M   'P 1'
#
loop_
_entity.id
_entity.type
_entity.pdbx_description
1 polymer ?
#
loop_
_entity_poly.entity_id
_entity_poly.type
_entity_poly.pdbx_seq_one_letter_code
_entity_poly.pdbx_strand_id
1 'polypeptide(L)'
;MKNIILLIIAILPVYLIGLYVYNKDREKEPKKLLTKLFIYGMLACFPAVILELVLGYFFNEEEYMNLFEMFIYAIINIALVEELCKWFIVYNMTYHNSEFDHLYDMVVYSIFTSLGFAVLENILYVYLGGFTVGLFRAVSAIPGHASYAIIMANYLGKAKVANLNSDMHNEKKNLLLSILMPTFAHGLYDYFLFTDKFILLICYIIFLIVIYKYSQNKINYLSNIKDNLN
;
A
#
# COMPACT_ATOMS: atom_id res chain seq x y z
N MET A 1 13.77 -5.86 27.30
CA MET A 1 12.32 -5.58 27.34
C MET A 1 11.92 -4.48 26.35
N LYS A 2 12.56 -3.29 26.35
CA LYS A 2 12.20 -2.16 25.44
C LYS A 2 12.15 -2.57 23.96
N ASN A 3 13.16 -3.23 23.44
CA ASN A 3 13.24 -3.65 22.03
C ASN A 3 12.15 -4.67 21.62
N ILE A 4 11.74 -5.55 22.56
CA ILE A 4 10.66 -6.52 22.29
C ILE A 4 9.31 -5.80 22.15
N ILE A 5 9.05 -4.80 23.00
CA ILE A 5 7.82 -3.99 22.93
C ILE A 5 7.77 -3.23 21.60
N LEU A 6 8.88 -2.65 21.18
CA LEU A 6 8.98 -1.94 19.89
C LEU A 6 8.69 -2.86 18.70
N LEU A 7 9.24 -4.08 18.70
CA LEU A 7 8.94 -5.08 17.67
C LEU A 7 7.47 -5.51 17.68
N ILE A 8 6.86 -5.68 18.83
CA ILE A 8 5.43 -6.02 18.93
C ILE A 8 4.59 -4.90 18.31
N ILE A 9 4.86 -3.64 18.62
CA ILE A 9 4.14 -2.49 18.08
C ILE A 9 4.33 -2.40 16.55
N ALA A 10 5.53 -2.71 16.06
CA ALA A 10 5.80 -2.70 14.62
C ALA A 10 5.06 -3.81 13.86
N ILE A 11 4.92 -5.01 14.44
CA ILE A 11 4.46 -6.21 13.73
C ILE A 11 2.97 -6.49 13.97
N LEU A 12 2.46 -6.21 15.18
CA LEU A 12 1.09 -6.58 15.55
C LEU A 12 0.01 -6.02 14.62
N PRO A 13 0.03 -4.74 14.21
CA PRO A 13 -0.97 -4.21 13.29
C PRO A 13 -0.94 -4.91 11.92
N VAL A 14 0.26 -5.22 11.42
CA VAL A 14 0.46 -5.97 10.17
C VAL A 14 -0.21 -7.33 10.25
N TYR A 15 0.04 -8.07 11.33
CA TYR A 15 -0.57 -9.37 11.57
C TYR A 15 -2.11 -9.29 11.65
N LEU A 16 -2.63 -8.32 12.41
CA LEU A 16 -4.08 -8.16 12.58
C LEU A 16 -4.80 -7.82 11.27
N ILE A 17 -4.24 -6.92 10.46
CA ILE A 17 -4.81 -6.57 9.15
C ILE A 17 -4.73 -7.76 8.19
N GLY A 18 -3.58 -8.43 8.12
CA GLY A 18 -3.42 -9.62 7.29
C GLY A 18 -4.40 -10.73 7.65
N LEU A 19 -4.56 -10.99 8.95
CA LEU A 19 -5.52 -11.96 9.45
C LEU A 19 -6.98 -11.58 9.14
N TYR A 20 -7.33 -10.31 9.31
CA TYR A 20 -8.66 -9.79 8.99
C TYR A 20 -9.01 -10.00 7.51
N VAL A 21 -8.11 -9.60 6.61
CA VAL A 21 -8.32 -9.71 5.15
C VAL A 21 -8.37 -11.17 4.73
N TYR A 22 -7.45 -12.00 5.20
CA TYR A 22 -7.45 -13.43 4.93
C TYR A 22 -8.74 -14.12 5.40
N ASN A 23 -9.28 -13.74 6.59
CA ASN A 23 -10.52 -14.34 7.08
C ASN A 23 -11.78 -13.87 6.34
N LYS A 24 -11.74 -12.72 5.70
CA LYS A 24 -12.84 -12.21 4.86
C LYS A 24 -12.92 -12.89 3.49
N ASP A 25 -11.82 -13.47 3.06
CA ASP A 25 -11.78 -14.26 1.85
C ASP A 25 -12.65 -15.52 1.99
N ARG A 26 -13.44 -15.83 0.96
CA ARG A 26 -14.34 -17.00 0.95
C ARG A 26 -13.61 -18.26 0.51
N GLU A 27 -12.81 -18.13 -0.54
CA GLU A 27 -11.93 -19.17 -1.06
C GLU A 27 -10.50 -18.80 -0.75
N LYS A 28 -9.92 -19.50 0.24
CA LYS A 28 -8.63 -19.11 0.84
C LYS A 28 -7.49 -19.27 -0.14
N GLU A 29 -6.78 -18.19 -0.38
CA GLU A 29 -5.58 -18.18 -1.19
C GLU A 29 -4.47 -19.10 -0.65
N PRO A 30 -3.67 -19.74 -1.54
CA PRO A 30 -2.59 -20.60 -1.12
C PRO A 30 -1.59 -19.89 -0.22
N LYS A 31 -1.44 -20.36 1.01
CA LYS A 31 -0.51 -19.77 2.00
C LYS A 31 0.90 -19.61 1.45
N LYS A 32 1.35 -20.54 0.58
CA LYS A 32 2.67 -20.47 -0.05
C LYS A 32 2.80 -19.23 -0.96
N LEU A 33 1.74 -18.88 -1.71
CA LEU A 33 1.71 -17.68 -2.54
C LEU A 33 1.72 -16.42 -1.67
N LEU A 34 0.84 -16.36 -0.65
CA LEU A 34 0.77 -15.22 0.27
C LEU A 34 2.07 -14.99 1.03
N THR A 35 2.74 -16.06 1.49
CA THR A 35 4.06 -15.96 2.13
C THR A 35 5.10 -15.39 1.15
N LYS A 36 5.10 -15.84 -0.11
CA LYS A 36 6.02 -15.29 -1.13
C LYS A 36 5.75 -13.80 -1.37
N LEU A 37 4.49 -13.41 -1.56
CA LEU A 37 4.10 -12.01 -1.76
C LEU A 37 4.55 -11.13 -0.59
N PHE A 38 4.35 -11.59 0.64
CA PHE A 38 4.80 -10.89 1.83
C PHE A 38 6.33 -10.73 1.88
N ILE A 39 7.09 -11.80 1.63
CA ILE A 39 8.56 -11.75 1.63
C ILE A 39 9.07 -10.85 0.50
N TYR A 40 8.52 -10.96 -0.71
CA TYR A 40 8.93 -10.08 -1.81
C TYR A 40 8.52 -8.62 -1.56
N GLY A 41 7.39 -8.39 -0.87
CA GLY A 41 7.03 -7.07 -0.37
C GLY A 41 8.08 -6.49 0.58
N MET A 42 8.56 -7.29 1.54
CA MET A 42 9.69 -6.87 2.40
C MET A 42 10.94 -6.56 1.58
N LEU A 43 11.30 -7.41 0.63
CA LEU A 43 12.49 -7.23 -0.21
C LEU A 43 12.37 -6.00 -1.12
N ALA A 44 11.16 -5.57 -1.48
CA ALA A 44 10.92 -4.38 -2.30
C ALA A 44 11.33 -3.07 -1.61
N CYS A 45 11.44 -3.04 -0.29
CA CYS A 45 11.97 -1.87 0.41
C CYS A 45 13.40 -1.52 -0.02
N PHE A 46 14.23 -2.50 -0.35
CA PHE A 46 15.63 -2.23 -0.70
C PHE A 46 15.76 -1.45 -2.02
N PRO A 47 15.18 -1.90 -3.16
CA PRO A 47 15.21 -1.10 -4.37
C PRO A 47 14.45 0.23 -4.22
N ALA A 48 13.37 0.29 -3.42
CA ALA A 48 12.66 1.54 -3.18
C ALA A 48 13.58 2.57 -2.52
N VAL A 49 14.24 2.24 -1.41
CA VAL A 49 15.19 3.14 -0.74
C VAL A 49 16.32 3.60 -1.67
N ILE A 50 16.87 2.70 -2.50
CA ILE A 50 17.91 3.06 -3.46
C ILE A 50 17.39 4.08 -4.48
N LEU A 51 16.20 3.85 -5.03
CA LEU A 51 15.58 4.75 -6.00
C LEU A 51 15.23 6.10 -5.38
N GLU A 52 14.70 6.11 -4.16
CA GLU A 52 14.40 7.35 -3.40
C GLU A 52 15.66 8.19 -3.15
N LEU A 53 16.76 7.54 -2.77
CA LEU A 53 18.03 8.24 -2.59
C LEU A 53 18.56 8.83 -3.91
N VAL A 54 18.46 8.10 -5.02
CA VAL A 54 18.89 8.58 -6.34
C VAL A 54 18.01 9.73 -6.82
N LEU A 55 16.68 9.60 -6.71
CA LEU A 55 15.74 10.64 -7.13
C LEU A 55 15.82 11.84 -6.19
N GLY A 56 15.97 11.60 -4.88
CA GLY A 56 16.10 12.64 -3.87
C GLY A 56 17.28 13.61 -4.12
N TYR A 57 18.32 13.12 -4.81
CA TYR A 57 19.44 13.98 -5.23
C TYR A 57 19.03 15.17 -6.13
N PHE A 58 17.91 15.05 -6.82
CA PHE A 58 17.39 16.11 -7.71
C PHE A 58 16.46 17.10 -6.98
N PHE A 59 16.19 16.90 -5.68
CA PHE A 59 15.39 17.79 -4.87
C PHE A 59 16.28 18.56 -3.89
N ASN A 60 15.77 19.68 -3.40
CA ASN A 60 16.40 20.40 -2.27
C ASN A 60 16.28 19.57 -0.98
N GLU A 61 17.07 19.93 0.04
CA GLU A 61 16.85 19.40 1.38
C GLU A 61 15.43 19.77 1.86
N GLU A 62 14.75 18.86 2.56
CA GLU A 62 13.33 19.02 2.96
C GLU A 62 13.07 20.34 3.71
N GLU A 63 14.04 20.79 4.53
CA GLU A 63 13.96 22.05 5.28
C GLU A 63 13.80 23.29 4.37
N TYR A 64 14.29 23.23 3.14
CA TYR A 64 14.26 24.34 2.19
C TYR A 64 13.18 24.21 1.11
N MET A 65 12.40 23.12 1.12
CA MET A 65 11.33 22.92 0.15
C MET A 65 10.14 23.85 0.45
N ASN A 66 9.60 24.47 -0.60
CA ASN A 66 8.28 25.08 -0.51
C ASN A 66 7.17 24.02 -0.56
N LEU A 67 5.91 24.40 -0.28
CA LEU A 67 4.79 23.47 -0.22
C LEU A 67 4.56 22.69 -1.55
N PHE A 68 4.82 23.31 -2.69
CA PHE A 68 4.67 22.66 -3.99
C PHE A 68 5.79 21.65 -4.23
N GLU A 69 7.03 21.98 -3.88
CA GLU A 69 8.17 21.07 -3.95
C GLU A 69 7.99 19.89 -3.01
N MET A 70 7.53 20.10 -1.76
CA MET A 70 7.18 19.03 -0.83
C MET A 70 6.09 18.11 -1.40
N PHE A 71 5.08 18.66 -2.05
CA PHE A 71 4.02 17.88 -2.69
C PHE A 71 4.59 17.00 -3.81
N ILE A 72 5.41 17.56 -4.69
CA ILE A 72 6.03 16.82 -5.79
C ILE A 72 6.99 15.76 -5.24
N TYR A 73 7.79 16.09 -4.22
CA TYR A 73 8.68 15.17 -3.55
C TYR A 73 7.92 13.97 -2.95
N ALA A 74 6.86 14.21 -2.20
CA ALA A 74 6.03 13.16 -1.61
C ALA A 74 5.40 12.24 -2.67
N ILE A 75 4.91 12.81 -3.79
CA ILE A 75 4.27 12.02 -4.85
C ILE A 75 5.31 11.26 -5.70
N ILE A 76 6.38 11.92 -6.13
CA ILE A 76 7.29 11.36 -7.15
C ILE A 76 8.46 10.62 -6.51
N ASN A 77 9.08 11.21 -5.47
CA ASN A 77 10.27 10.60 -4.86
C ASN A 77 9.93 9.44 -3.93
N ILE A 78 8.83 9.51 -3.20
CA ILE A 78 8.46 8.49 -2.21
C ILE A 78 7.33 7.60 -2.75
N ALA A 79 6.12 8.13 -2.83
CA ALA A 79 4.94 7.33 -3.08
C ALA A 79 4.97 6.58 -4.42
N LEU A 80 5.41 7.23 -5.51
CA LEU A 80 5.49 6.56 -6.82
C LEU A 80 6.49 5.43 -6.80
N VAL A 81 7.66 5.63 -6.21
CA VAL A 81 8.72 4.62 -6.12
C VAL A 81 8.23 3.40 -5.34
N GLU A 82 7.67 3.63 -4.16
CA GLU A 82 7.17 2.54 -3.33
C GLU A 82 6.01 1.78 -3.96
N GLU A 83 5.00 2.50 -4.47
CA GLU A 83 3.82 1.86 -5.06
C GLU A 83 4.17 1.13 -6.37
N LEU A 84 5.14 1.62 -7.15
CA LEU A 84 5.66 0.90 -8.32
C LEU A 84 6.38 -0.39 -7.92
N CYS A 85 7.22 -0.37 -6.88
CA CYS A 85 7.90 -1.57 -6.38
C CYS A 85 6.90 -2.64 -5.90
N LYS A 86 5.86 -2.23 -5.16
CA LYS A 86 4.78 -3.11 -4.71
C LYS A 86 3.96 -3.64 -5.89
N TRP A 87 3.56 -2.74 -6.81
CA TRP A 87 2.79 -3.08 -8.01
C TRP A 87 3.52 -4.09 -8.89
N PHE A 88 4.81 -3.90 -9.09
CA PHE A 88 5.63 -4.81 -9.90
C PHE A 88 5.56 -6.26 -9.38
N ILE A 89 5.61 -6.44 -8.06
CA ILE A 89 5.51 -7.77 -7.45
C ILE A 89 4.11 -8.34 -7.63
N VAL A 90 3.08 -7.57 -7.27
CA VAL A 90 1.69 -8.01 -7.38
C VAL A 90 1.36 -8.39 -8.82
N TYR A 91 1.65 -7.51 -9.77
CA TYR A 91 1.34 -7.74 -11.18
C TYR A 91 2.01 -8.99 -11.73
N ASN A 92 3.34 -9.12 -11.56
CA ASN A 92 4.09 -10.24 -12.15
C ASN A 92 3.78 -11.60 -11.50
N MET A 93 3.40 -11.61 -10.22
CA MET A 93 3.16 -12.87 -9.51
C MET A 93 1.71 -13.33 -9.56
N THR A 94 0.76 -12.40 -9.78
CA THR A 94 -0.66 -12.72 -9.57
C THR A 94 -1.57 -12.40 -10.76
N TYR A 95 -1.29 -11.38 -11.57
CA TYR A 95 -2.22 -10.92 -12.62
C TYR A 95 -2.57 -11.99 -13.66
N HIS A 96 -1.61 -12.86 -13.98
CA HIS A 96 -1.77 -13.98 -14.91
C HIS A 96 -1.78 -15.35 -14.22
N ASN A 97 -1.87 -15.37 -12.89
CA ASN A 97 -1.90 -16.60 -12.11
C ASN A 97 -3.31 -17.21 -12.17
N SER A 98 -3.39 -18.55 -12.28
CA SER A 98 -4.67 -19.28 -12.26
C SER A 98 -5.42 -19.21 -10.93
N GLU A 99 -4.70 -18.95 -9.84
CA GLU A 99 -5.31 -18.72 -8.52
C GLU A 99 -6.05 -17.38 -8.42
N PHE A 100 -5.88 -16.46 -9.39
CA PHE A 100 -6.65 -15.21 -9.47
C PHE A 100 -7.98 -15.47 -10.19
N ASP A 101 -8.93 -16.00 -9.49
CA ASP A 101 -10.24 -16.36 -10.02
C ASP A 101 -11.43 -15.59 -9.41
N HIS A 102 -11.16 -14.79 -8.34
CA HIS A 102 -12.13 -13.86 -7.77
C HIS A 102 -11.51 -12.44 -7.60
N LEU A 103 -12.34 -11.40 -7.73
CA LEU A 103 -11.87 -10.02 -7.59
C LEU A 103 -11.28 -9.72 -6.19
N TYR A 104 -11.73 -10.46 -5.18
CA TYR A 104 -11.23 -10.31 -3.81
C TYR A 104 -9.80 -10.83 -3.64
N ASP A 105 -9.37 -11.79 -4.44
CA ASP A 105 -8.01 -12.36 -4.38
C ASP A 105 -6.96 -11.27 -4.63
N MET A 106 -7.24 -10.38 -5.60
CA MET A 106 -6.34 -9.25 -5.86
C MET A 106 -6.21 -8.32 -4.64
N VAL A 107 -7.27 -8.18 -3.82
CA VAL A 107 -7.18 -7.44 -2.54
C VAL A 107 -6.27 -8.17 -1.57
N VAL A 108 -6.41 -9.49 -1.45
CA VAL A 108 -5.57 -10.32 -0.58
C VAL A 108 -4.10 -10.22 -1.01
N TYR A 109 -3.81 -10.42 -2.31
CA TYR A 109 -2.45 -10.36 -2.86
C TYR A 109 -1.79 -8.99 -2.65
N SER A 110 -2.50 -7.92 -3.00
CA SER A 110 -1.97 -6.56 -2.88
C SER A 110 -1.71 -6.19 -1.42
N ILE A 111 -2.62 -6.55 -0.50
CA ILE A 111 -2.44 -6.28 0.93
C ILE A 111 -1.27 -7.08 1.49
N PHE A 112 -1.14 -8.38 1.19
CA PHE A 112 0.00 -9.16 1.70
C PHE A 112 1.34 -8.62 1.22
N THR A 113 1.44 -8.19 -0.03
CA THR A 113 2.65 -7.54 -0.57
C THR A 113 2.93 -6.22 0.15
N SER A 114 1.91 -5.38 0.29
CA SER A 114 2.04 -4.06 0.91
C SER A 114 2.33 -4.15 2.41
N LEU A 115 1.75 -5.12 3.12
CA LEU A 115 2.05 -5.38 4.53
C LEU A 115 3.48 -5.90 4.72
N GLY A 116 4.00 -6.71 3.78
CA GLY A 116 5.40 -7.10 3.76
C GLY A 116 6.33 -5.90 3.66
N PHE A 117 6.04 -4.97 2.75
CA PHE A 117 6.76 -3.70 2.63
C PHE A 117 6.66 -2.89 3.94
N ALA A 118 5.45 -2.63 4.39
CA ALA A 118 5.16 -1.80 5.56
C ALA A 118 5.79 -2.33 6.86
N VAL A 119 5.90 -3.65 7.05
CA VAL A 119 6.51 -4.20 8.27
C VAL A 119 8.00 -3.89 8.36
N LEU A 120 8.73 -4.02 7.25
CA LEU A 120 10.17 -3.73 7.26
C LEU A 120 10.42 -2.24 7.44
N GLU A 121 9.72 -1.41 6.69
CA GLU A 121 9.74 0.04 6.84
C GLU A 121 9.42 0.45 8.29
N ASN A 122 8.34 -0.08 8.87
CA ASN A 122 7.91 0.25 10.22
C ASN A 122 8.93 -0.17 11.29
N ILE A 123 9.60 -1.32 11.13
CA ILE A 123 10.69 -1.74 12.02
C ILE A 123 11.82 -0.70 12.00
N LEU A 124 12.19 -0.19 10.83
CA LEU A 124 13.23 0.83 10.69
C LEU A 124 12.82 2.14 11.39
N TYR A 125 11.61 2.62 11.13
CA TYR A 125 11.10 3.85 11.76
C TYR A 125 10.96 3.73 13.29
N VAL A 126 10.48 2.59 13.78
CA VAL A 126 10.34 2.34 15.23
C VAL A 126 11.71 2.25 15.90
N TYR A 127 12.68 1.64 15.21
CA TYR A 127 14.06 1.56 15.74
C TYR A 127 14.69 2.96 15.88
N LEU A 128 14.49 3.84 14.91
CA LEU A 128 15.01 5.21 14.89
C LEU A 128 14.21 6.17 15.78
N GLY A 129 12.87 6.14 15.68
CA GLY A 129 11.97 7.11 16.32
C GLY A 129 11.35 6.66 17.65
N GLY A 130 11.51 5.38 18.01
CA GLY A 130 11.07 4.83 19.29
C GLY A 130 9.55 4.59 19.40
N PHE A 131 9.10 4.50 20.65
CA PHE A 131 7.74 4.04 21.01
C PHE A 131 6.62 4.94 20.43
N THR A 132 6.76 6.27 20.53
CA THR A 132 5.74 7.21 20.06
C THR A 132 5.55 7.12 18.54
N VAL A 133 6.65 7.07 17.79
CA VAL A 133 6.62 6.88 16.33
C VAL A 133 5.95 5.55 15.99
N GLY A 134 6.30 4.49 16.73
CA GLY A 134 5.68 3.16 16.53
C GLY A 134 4.17 3.16 16.73
N LEU A 135 3.67 3.79 17.80
CA LEU A 135 2.22 3.90 18.06
C LEU A 135 1.50 4.71 16.97
N PHE A 136 2.09 5.83 16.57
CA PHE A 136 1.52 6.67 15.51
C PHE A 136 1.43 5.88 14.20
N ARG A 137 2.52 5.23 13.79
CA ARG A 137 2.57 4.42 12.56
C ARG A 137 1.67 3.20 12.61
N ALA A 138 1.47 2.59 13.79
CA ALA A 138 0.56 1.46 13.97
C ALA A 138 -0.89 1.77 13.60
N VAL A 139 -1.34 3.02 13.81
CA VAL A 139 -2.71 3.46 13.54
C VAL A 139 -2.85 4.31 12.27
N SER A 140 -1.75 4.76 11.69
CA SER A 140 -1.75 5.61 10.50
C SER A 140 -1.04 4.97 9.30
N ALA A 141 0.26 4.75 9.35
CA ALA A 141 1.05 4.28 8.22
C ALA A 141 0.68 2.84 7.79
N ILE A 142 0.63 1.89 8.74
CA ILE A 142 0.33 0.50 8.40
C ILE A 142 -1.08 0.34 7.81
N PRO A 143 -2.17 0.88 8.41
CA PRO A 143 -3.47 0.89 7.76
C PRO A 143 -3.51 1.73 6.47
N GLY A 144 -2.67 2.76 6.35
CA GLY A 144 -2.47 3.53 5.13
C GLY A 144 -1.99 2.63 3.98
N HIS A 145 -0.87 1.93 4.17
CA HIS A 145 -0.34 0.98 3.18
C HIS A 145 -1.36 -0.09 2.75
N ALA A 146 -2.13 -0.63 3.71
CA ALA A 146 -3.21 -1.55 3.38
C ALA A 146 -4.30 -0.87 2.53
N SER A 147 -4.60 0.40 2.79
CA SER A 147 -5.58 1.17 2.02
C SER A 147 -5.12 1.47 0.60
N TYR A 148 -3.84 1.81 0.40
CA TYR A 148 -3.27 2.00 -0.95
C TYR A 148 -3.26 0.70 -1.74
N ALA A 149 -2.96 -0.43 -1.08
CA ALA A 149 -3.05 -1.75 -1.67
C ALA A 149 -4.48 -2.10 -2.14
N ILE A 150 -5.51 -1.71 -1.40
CA ILE A 150 -6.91 -1.90 -1.81
C ILE A 150 -7.26 -1.05 -3.04
N ILE A 151 -6.74 0.17 -3.12
CA ILE A 151 -6.91 1.01 -4.31
C ILE A 151 -6.22 0.36 -5.52
N MET A 152 -4.99 -0.10 -5.37
CA MET A 152 -4.24 -0.86 -6.38
C MET A 152 -5.04 -2.08 -6.86
N ALA A 153 -5.47 -2.91 -5.93
CA ALA A 153 -6.26 -4.12 -6.19
C ALA A 153 -7.54 -3.85 -6.96
N ASN A 154 -8.28 -2.78 -6.60
CA ASN A 154 -9.51 -2.40 -7.28
C ASN A 154 -9.29 -2.11 -8.78
N TYR A 155 -8.18 -1.45 -9.12
CA TYR A 155 -7.88 -1.15 -10.52
C TYR A 155 -7.25 -2.35 -11.24
N LEU A 156 -6.43 -3.17 -10.58
CA LEU A 156 -5.94 -4.43 -11.15
C LEU A 156 -7.08 -5.40 -11.44
N GLY A 157 -8.05 -5.53 -10.52
CA GLY A 157 -9.26 -6.33 -10.76
C GLY A 157 -10.08 -5.83 -11.95
N LYS A 158 -10.28 -4.52 -12.08
CA LYS A 158 -10.94 -3.93 -13.26
C LYS A 158 -10.16 -4.16 -14.56
N ALA A 159 -8.84 -4.12 -14.50
CA ALA A 159 -7.99 -4.43 -15.65
C ALA A 159 -8.17 -5.90 -16.06
N LYS A 160 -8.22 -6.84 -15.11
CA LYS A 160 -8.45 -8.25 -15.36
C LYS A 160 -9.81 -8.49 -16.05
N VAL A 161 -10.89 -7.89 -15.54
CA VAL A 161 -12.22 -7.96 -16.15
C VAL A 161 -12.22 -7.42 -17.59
N ALA A 162 -11.54 -6.29 -17.82
CA ALA A 162 -11.41 -5.73 -19.17
C ALA A 162 -10.62 -6.66 -20.11
N ASN A 163 -9.54 -7.26 -19.61
CA ASN A 163 -8.75 -8.25 -20.36
C ASN A 163 -9.59 -9.45 -20.77
N LEU A 164 -10.36 -10.02 -19.84
CA LEU A 164 -11.26 -11.16 -20.12
C LEU A 164 -12.34 -10.82 -21.17
N ASN A 165 -12.78 -9.57 -21.21
CA ASN A 165 -13.71 -9.06 -22.21
C ASN A 165 -13.03 -8.60 -23.53
N SER A 166 -11.72 -8.83 -23.68
CA SER A 166 -10.91 -8.35 -24.81
C SER A 166 -10.95 -6.84 -25.03
N ASP A 167 -11.22 -6.07 -23.98
CA ASP A 167 -11.24 -4.59 -23.99
C ASP A 167 -9.84 -4.04 -23.61
N MET A 168 -8.95 -4.07 -24.58
CA MET A 168 -7.56 -3.62 -24.40
C MET A 168 -7.45 -2.15 -23.96
N HIS A 169 -8.40 -1.28 -24.32
CA HIS A 169 -8.37 0.11 -23.95
C HIS A 169 -8.59 0.27 -22.44
N ASN A 170 -9.66 -0.33 -21.91
CA ASN A 170 -9.97 -0.29 -20.50
C ASN A 170 -8.97 -1.09 -19.65
N GLU A 171 -8.41 -2.17 -20.17
CA GLU A 171 -7.33 -2.90 -19.51
C GLU A 171 -6.12 -1.96 -19.28
N LYS A 172 -5.54 -1.38 -20.33
CA LYS A 172 -4.38 -0.46 -20.22
C LYS A 172 -4.66 0.73 -19.31
N LYS A 173 -5.86 1.32 -19.44
CA LYS A 173 -6.30 2.42 -18.57
C LYS A 173 -6.29 2.01 -17.10
N ASN A 174 -6.87 0.86 -16.78
CA ASN A 174 -6.96 0.40 -15.39
C ASN A 174 -5.60 -0.06 -14.85
N LEU A 175 -4.72 -0.64 -15.68
CA LEU A 175 -3.33 -0.92 -15.30
C LEU A 175 -2.59 0.37 -14.93
N LEU A 176 -2.73 1.44 -15.69
CA LEU A 176 -2.13 2.73 -15.35
C LEU A 176 -2.73 3.30 -14.04
N LEU A 177 -4.04 3.26 -13.88
CA LEU A 177 -4.72 3.74 -12.67
C LEU A 177 -4.39 2.91 -11.44
N SER A 178 -4.02 1.62 -11.60
CA SER A 178 -3.58 0.76 -10.49
C SER A 178 -2.22 1.18 -9.91
N ILE A 179 -1.48 2.04 -10.61
CA ILE A 179 -0.25 2.68 -10.14
C ILE A 179 -0.56 4.09 -9.64
N LEU A 180 -1.19 4.92 -10.48
CA LEU A 180 -1.35 6.35 -10.21
C LEU A 180 -2.24 6.66 -9.01
N MET A 181 -3.33 5.91 -8.83
CA MET A 181 -4.29 6.19 -7.75
C MET A 181 -3.76 5.86 -6.36
N PRO A 182 -3.13 4.68 -6.12
CA PRO A 182 -2.46 4.43 -4.84
C PRO A 182 -1.29 5.39 -4.59
N THR A 183 -0.50 5.71 -5.62
CA THR A 183 0.58 6.72 -5.54
C THR A 183 0.05 8.08 -5.07
N PHE A 184 -1.04 8.55 -5.66
CA PHE A 184 -1.64 9.83 -5.26
C PHE A 184 -2.15 9.81 -3.82
N ALA A 185 -2.81 8.72 -3.41
CA ALA A 185 -3.30 8.57 -2.05
C ALA A 185 -2.16 8.49 -1.02
N HIS A 186 -1.09 7.75 -1.35
CA HIS A 186 0.10 7.63 -0.51
C HIS A 186 0.83 8.98 -0.41
N GLY A 187 1.12 9.62 -1.53
CA GLY A 187 1.83 10.90 -1.53
C GLY A 187 1.06 12.03 -0.84
N LEU A 188 -0.28 12.01 -0.85
CA LEU A 188 -1.07 12.93 -0.02
C LEU A 188 -0.86 12.68 1.47
N TYR A 189 -0.79 11.42 1.90
CA TYR A 189 -0.49 11.06 3.28
C TYR A 189 0.86 11.65 3.72
N ASP A 190 1.92 11.42 2.94
CA ASP A 190 3.26 11.91 3.25
C ASP A 190 3.33 13.44 3.20
N TYR A 191 2.73 14.06 2.18
CA TYR A 191 2.67 15.50 2.06
C TYR A 191 2.06 16.18 3.28
N PHE A 192 0.96 15.63 3.81
CA PHE A 192 0.33 16.18 5.01
C PHE A 192 1.22 16.03 6.25
N LEU A 193 2.04 14.99 6.33
CA LEU A 193 2.95 14.76 7.45
C LEU A 193 4.23 15.61 7.38
N PHE A 194 4.70 15.94 6.17
CA PHE A 194 5.93 16.76 6.01
C PHE A 194 5.71 18.23 6.33
N THR A 195 4.46 18.65 6.50
CA THR A 195 4.15 20.06 6.71
C THR A 195 3.74 20.33 8.15
N ASP A 196 4.37 21.31 8.80
CA ASP A 196 4.03 21.78 10.15
C ASP A 196 2.79 22.69 10.19
N LYS A 197 1.99 22.72 9.11
CA LYS A 197 0.83 23.59 9.02
C LYS A 197 -0.39 22.97 9.67
N PHE A 198 -0.95 23.65 10.69
CA PHE A 198 -2.14 23.17 11.41
C PHE A 198 -3.32 22.80 10.51
N ILE A 199 -3.55 23.57 9.44
CA ILE A 199 -4.63 23.27 8.48
C ILE A 199 -4.40 21.93 7.75
N LEU A 200 -3.15 21.59 7.42
CA LEU A 200 -2.80 20.33 6.75
C LEU A 200 -2.87 19.15 7.71
N LEU A 201 -2.66 19.35 9.00
CA LEU A 201 -2.94 18.34 10.02
C LEU A 201 -4.44 17.99 10.09
N ILE A 202 -5.33 18.99 9.96
CA ILE A 202 -6.78 18.74 9.88
C ILE A 202 -7.10 17.96 8.60
N CYS A 203 -6.52 18.35 7.47
CA CYS A 203 -6.69 17.64 6.19
C CYS A 203 -6.20 16.19 6.30
N TYR A 204 -5.09 15.94 6.98
CA TYR A 204 -4.57 14.61 7.26
C TYR A 204 -5.56 13.72 8.01
N ILE A 205 -6.15 14.23 9.10
CA ILE A 205 -7.12 13.48 9.90
C ILE A 205 -8.36 13.15 9.05
N ILE A 206 -8.87 14.12 8.31
CA ILE A 206 -10.01 13.91 7.41
C ILE A 206 -9.65 12.87 6.34
N PHE A 207 -8.47 12.97 5.74
CA PHE A 207 -7.97 12.02 4.76
C PHE A 207 -7.92 10.59 5.31
N LEU A 208 -7.38 10.39 6.52
CA LEU A 208 -7.34 9.06 7.16
C LEU A 208 -8.76 8.49 7.35
N ILE A 209 -9.70 9.28 7.84
CA ILE A 209 -11.09 8.84 8.02
C ILE A 209 -11.70 8.41 6.68
N VAL A 210 -11.51 9.21 5.64
CA VAL A 210 -12.06 8.95 4.31
C VAL A 210 -11.46 7.69 3.70
N ILE A 211 -10.14 7.55 3.71
CA ILE A 211 -9.46 6.42 3.08
C ILE A 211 -9.75 5.09 3.82
N TYR A 212 -9.82 5.10 5.16
CA TYR A 212 -10.17 3.91 5.92
C TYR A 212 -11.62 3.48 5.70
N LYS A 213 -12.55 4.43 5.65
CA LYS A 213 -13.95 4.16 5.33
C LYS A 213 -14.10 3.61 3.91
N TYR A 214 -13.39 4.20 2.94
CA TYR A 214 -13.34 3.68 1.57
C TYR A 214 -12.83 2.24 1.55
N SER A 215 -11.72 1.97 2.21
CA SER A 215 -11.08 0.66 2.26
C SER A 215 -12.00 -0.39 2.90
N GLN A 216 -12.63 -0.07 4.01
CA GLN A 216 -13.57 -0.97 4.69
C GLN A 216 -14.79 -1.28 3.82
N ASN A 217 -15.35 -0.26 3.15
CA ASN A 217 -16.47 -0.45 2.23
C ASN A 217 -16.07 -1.33 1.04
N LYS A 218 -14.85 -1.12 0.50
CA LYS A 218 -14.35 -1.88 -0.63
C LYS A 218 -14.08 -3.35 -0.29
N ILE A 219 -13.46 -3.61 0.85
CA ILE A 219 -13.30 -4.97 1.38
C ILE A 219 -14.66 -5.66 1.51
N ASN A 220 -15.63 -5.02 2.17
CA ASN A 220 -16.95 -5.59 2.36
C ASN A 220 -17.69 -5.81 1.04
N TYR A 221 -17.56 -4.92 0.08
CA TYR A 221 -18.18 -5.04 -1.23
C TYR A 221 -17.57 -6.23 -1.99
N LEU A 222 -16.25 -6.25 -2.17
CA LEU A 222 -15.57 -7.26 -2.97
C LEU A 222 -15.64 -8.66 -2.34
N SER A 223 -15.53 -8.78 -1.02
CA SER A 223 -15.67 -10.07 -0.33
C SER A 223 -17.09 -10.66 -0.39
N ASN A 224 -18.11 -9.88 -0.78
CA ASN A 224 -19.49 -10.32 -0.91
C ASN A 224 -19.95 -10.57 -2.36
N ILE A 225 -19.17 -10.13 -3.34
CA ILE A 225 -19.46 -10.46 -4.75
C ILE A 225 -19.31 -11.97 -4.95
N LYS A 226 -20.24 -12.54 -5.70
CA LYS A 226 -20.14 -13.91 -6.24
C LYS A 226 -19.70 -13.77 -7.70
N ASP A 227 -18.44 -13.60 -7.92
CA ASP A 227 -17.81 -13.59 -9.22
C ASP A 227 -16.99 -14.86 -9.43
N ASN A 228 -16.69 -15.15 -10.67
CA ASN A 228 -15.73 -16.15 -11.09
C ASN A 228 -15.08 -15.61 -12.37
N LEU A 229 -13.76 -15.46 -12.36
CA LEU A 229 -12.98 -14.90 -13.46
C LEU A 229 -12.39 -15.96 -14.39
N ASN A 230 -12.63 -17.27 -14.09
CA ASN A 230 -12.22 -18.42 -14.91
C ASN A 230 -13.33 -18.87 -15.85
#